data_ddb600fe13972ef27e2f244ab970401d
#
_entry.id   ddb600fe13972ef27e2f244ab970401d
#
_cell.length_a   1.000
_cell.length_b   1.000
_cell.length_c   1.000
_cell.angle_alpha   90.00
_cell.angle_beta   90.00
_cell.angle_gamma   90.00
#
_symmetry.space_group_name_H-M   'P 1'
#
loop_
_entity.id
_entity.type
_entity.pdbx_description
1 polymer ?
#
loop_
_entity_poly.entity_id
_entity_poly.type
_entity_poly.pdbx_seq_one_letter_code
_entity_poly.pdbx_strand_id
1 'polypeptide(L)'
;LHDVATRFPATMRLFGKEANYLENYWLKILCYEPLLERHPLTWESTVPRLASHWKISEDKMKFWFRINPDARWSDGRRVTSEDVVATWYLRMDETILDPSQQVMFDKFEEPIAESMYIVSVVTKENKWENFATFASDMHILPAYYVDQVDGSEYLEKYQFSMMPNTGPYILKNEDIVNQESYKITRRDDFWAKDHLQNKYRFNFDLISWFVIKDNATLPFEKFKKGEFDYFE
;
A
#
# COMPACT_ATOMS: atom_id res chain seq x y z
N LEU A 1 2.39 -15.05 12.98
CA LEU A 1 3.32 -15.56 11.97
C LEU A 1 4.70 -14.98 12.22
N HIS A 2 5.73 -15.83 12.32
CA HIS A 2 7.12 -15.47 12.46
C HIS A 2 7.89 -15.90 11.22
N ASP A 3 8.55 -14.95 10.58
CA ASP A 3 9.26 -15.13 9.33
C ASP A 3 10.69 -14.59 9.44
N VAL A 4 11.53 -14.92 8.47
CA VAL A 4 12.91 -14.46 8.38
C VAL A 4 13.07 -13.48 7.23
N ALA A 5 13.82 -12.40 7.46
CA ALA A 5 14.28 -11.50 6.42
C ALA A 5 15.80 -11.58 6.28
N THR A 6 16.31 -11.57 5.06
CA THR A 6 17.75 -11.61 4.79
C THR A 6 18.44 -10.27 5.05
N ARG A 7 17.66 -9.19 5.08
CA ARG A 7 18.14 -7.84 5.39
C ARG A 7 17.05 -7.03 6.06
N PHE A 8 17.46 -6.00 6.79
CA PHE A 8 16.54 -5.01 7.33
C PHE A 8 16.09 -4.07 6.21
N PRO A 9 14.79 -3.67 6.13
CA PRO A 9 14.32 -2.72 5.14
C PRO A 9 15.10 -1.40 5.20
N ALA A 10 15.49 -0.87 4.07
CA ALA A 10 16.13 0.44 4.00
C ALA A 10 15.17 1.57 4.41
N THR A 11 13.87 1.33 4.26
CA THR A 11 12.81 2.25 4.64
C THR A 11 11.52 1.49 4.94
N MET A 12 10.62 2.08 5.72
CA MET A 12 9.24 1.61 5.93
C MET A 12 8.22 2.39 5.07
N ARG A 13 8.71 3.31 4.22
CA ARG A 13 7.86 4.09 3.32
C ARG A 13 7.20 3.20 2.27
N LEU A 14 6.06 3.68 1.81
CA LEU A 14 5.29 3.06 0.76
C LEU A 14 5.87 3.37 -0.64
N PHE A 15 6.42 4.56 -0.83
CA PHE A 15 6.94 5.07 -2.10
C PHE A 15 8.30 5.74 -1.94
N GLY A 16 8.92 6.05 -3.09
CA GLY A 16 10.12 6.83 -3.17
C GLY A 16 11.39 5.98 -3.12
N LYS A 17 12.51 6.66 -3.04
CA LYS A 17 13.84 6.04 -3.02
C LYS A 17 13.88 4.86 -2.03
N GLU A 18 14.37 3.72 -2.47
CA GLU A 18 14.53 2.50 -1.66
C GLU A 18 13.24 1.84 -1.15
N ALA A 19 12.05 2.27 -1.59
CA ALA A 19 10.78 1.66 -1.18
C ALA A 19 10.34 0.46 -2.05
N ASN A 20 11.02 0.20 -3.16
CA ASN A 20 10.65 -0.85 -4.13
C ASN A 20 11.34 -2.21 -3.87
N TYR A 21 11.68 -2.51 -2.62
CA TYR A 21 12.27 -3.78 -2.24
C TYR A 21 11.21 -4.77 -1.72
N LEU A 22 11.55 -6.06 -1.73
CA LEU A 22 10.66 -7.13 -1.29
C LEU A 22 10.18 -6.94 0.16
N GLU A 23 11.06 -6.44 1.03
CA GLU A 23 10.75 -6.21 2.44
C GLU A 23 9.62 -5.17 2.62
N ASN A 24 9.53 -4.19 1.71
CA ASN A 24 8.47 -3.18 1.72
C ASN A 24 7.15 -3.69 1.12
N TYR A 25 7.22 -4.76 0.29
CA TYR A 25 6.04 -5.30 -0.38
C TYR A 25 4.96 -5.75 0.61
N TRP A 26 5.35 -6.46 1.67
CA TRP A 26 4.40 -6.93 2.68
C TRP A 26 3.78 -5.78 3.47
N LEU A 27 4.55 -4.75 3.81
CA LEU A 27 4.03 -3.53 4.46
C LEU A 27 3.02 -2.83 3.55
N LYS A 28 3.33 -2.73 2.25
CA LYS A 28 2.47 -2.12 1.26
C LYS A 28 1.11 -2.82 1.17
N ILE A 29 1.09 -4.12 0.95
CA ILE A 29 -0.16 -4.86 0.69
C ILE A 29 -0.97 -5.18 1.95
N LEU A 30 -0.34 -5.19 3.13
CA LEU A 30 -1.00 -5.51 4.39
C LEU A 30 -1.43 -4.26 5.17
N CYS A 31 -0.73 -3.13 5.00
CA CYS A 31 -1.02 -1.92 5.75
C CYS A 31 -1.78 -0.87 4.94
N TYR A 32 -1.66 -0.84 3.62
CA TYR A 32 -2.36 0.12 2.77
C TYR A 32 -3.20 -0.57 1.72
N GLU A 33 -4.24 0.11 1.27
CA GLU A 33 -5.12 -0.42 0.24
C GLU A 33 -5.08 0.43 -1.02
N PRO A 34 -5.15 -0.19 -2.22
CA PRO A 34 -5.43 0.47 -3.49
C PRO A 34 -6.94 0.72 -3.64
N LEU A 35 -7.35 1.32 -4.75
CA LEU A 35 -8.77 1.45 -5.09
C LEU A 35 -9.43 0.10 -5.32
N LEU A 36 -8.78 -0.76 -6.10
CA LEU A 36 -9.21 -2.13 -6.38
C LEU A 36 -8.03 -3.09 -6.19
N GLU A 37 -8.30 -4.31 -5.78
CA GLU A 37 -7.30 -5.38 -5.75
C GLU A 37 -7.42 -6.26 -6.99
N ARG A 38 -6.32 -6.80 -7.47
CA ARG A 38 -6.30 -7.80 -8.53
C ARG A 38 -6.88 -9.11 -7.99
N HIS A 39 -7.80 -9.69 -8.74
CA HIS A 39 -8.34 -10.99 -8.39
C HIS A 39 -7.25 -12.07 -8.46
N PRO A 40 -7.05 -12.90 -7.42
CA PRO A 40 -5.89 -13.78 -7.35
C PRO A 40 -5.84 -14.88 -8.43
N LEU A 41 -6.97 -15.21 -9.05
CA LEU A 41 -7.03 -16.22 -10.11
C LEU A 41 -7.03 -15.63 -11.52
N THR A 42 -7.72 -14.49 -11.73
CA THR A 42 -7.87 -13.90 -13.08
C THR A 42 -6.90 -12.75 -13.33
N TRP A 43 -6.27 -12.21 -12.29
CA TRP A 43 -5.41 -11.04 -12.33
C TRP A 43 -6.10 -9.74 -12.80
N GLU A 44 -7.42 -9.75 -12.94
CA GLU A 44 -8.20 -8.56 -13.24
C GLU A 44 -8.36 -7.68 -11.99
N SER A 45 -8.34 -6.36 -12.17
CA SER A 45 -8.57 -5.38 -11.11
C SER A 45 -10.07 -5.22 -10.84
N THR A 46 -10.66 -6.22 -10.21
CA THR A 46 -12.11 -6.36 -10.03
C THR A 46 -12.56 -6.57 -8.59
N VAL A 47 -11.63 -6.69 -7.65
CA VAL A 47 -11.97 -6.85 -6.24
C VAL A 47 -12.03 -5.47 -5.57
N PRO A 48 -13.19 -5.03 -5.08
CA PRO A 48 -13.32 -3.75 -4.38
C PRO A 48 -12.40 -3.67 -3.16
N ARG A 49 -11.71 -2.54 -3.02
CA ARG A 49 -10.96 -2.14 -1.82
C ARG A 49 -11.47 -0.79 -1.37
N LEU A 50 -10.67 0.28 -1.49
CA LEU A 50 -11.16 1.62 -1.15
C LEU A 50 -12.27 2.09 -2.08
N ALA A 51 -12.29 1.65 -3.35
CA ALA A 51 -13.41 1.94 -4.24
C ALA A 51 -14.47 0.84 -4.18
N SER A 52 -15.73 1.25 -3.99
CA SER A 52 -16.90 0.37 -3.99
C SER A 52 -17.49 0.16 -5.39
N HIS A 53 -17.33 1.13 -6.30
CA HIS A 53 -17.81 1.11 -7.67
C HIS A 53 -16.83 1.82 -8.59
N TRP A 54 -16.85 1.46 -9.86
CA TRP A 54 -16.07 2.14 -10.90
C TRP A 54 -16.81 2.17 -12.23
N LYS A 55 -16.40 3.07 -13.10
CA LYS A 55 -16.90 3.21 -14.45
C LYS A 55 -15.75 3.46 -15.39
N ILE A 56 -15.82 2.88 -16.59
CA ILE A 56 -14.88 3.10 -17.69
C ILE A 56 -15.67 3.75 -18.84
N SER A 57 -15.13 4.79 -19.47
CA SER A 57 -15.73 5.42 -20.64
C SER A 57 -15.75 4.46 -21.85
N GLU A 58 -16.57 4.75 -22.83
CA GLU A 58 -16.70 3.93 -24.06
C GLU A 58 -15.38 3.84 -24.84
N ASP A 59 -14.64 4.96 -24.89
CA ASP A 59 -13.31 5.04 -25.52
C ASP A 59 -12.20 4.45 -24.65
N LYS A 60 -12.52 4.02 -23.43
CA LYS A 60 -11.60 3.45 -22.45
C LYS A 60 -10.48 4.39 -22.00
N MET A 61 -10.66 5.69 -22.18
CA MET A 61 -9.66 6.69 -21.84
C MET A 61 -9.91 7.37 -20.48
N LYS A 62 -11.14 7.31 -19.94
CA LYS A 62 -11.48 7.92 -18.65
C LYS A 62 -12.05 6.88 -17.69
N PHE A 63 -11.55 6.91 -16.45
CA PHE A 63 -11.97 6.03 -15.37
C PHE A 63 -12.54 6.86 -14.23
N TRP A 64 -13.62 6.37 -13.60
CA TRP A 64 -14.19 6.93 -12.39
C TRP A 64 -14.19 5.87 -11.31
N PHE A 65 -13.88 6.28 -10.09
CA PHE A 65 -13.95 5.43 -8.90
C PHE A 65 -14.76 6.12 -7.82
N ARG A 66 -15.67 5.38 -7.21
CA ARG A 66 -16.40 5.83 -6.03
C ARG A 66 -15.76 5.23 -4.79
N ILE A 67 -15.13 6.09 -3.98
CA ILE A 67 -14.56 5.71 -2.68
C ILE A 67 -15.70 5.24 -1.78
N ASN A 68 -15.49 4.17 -1.04
CA ASN A 68 -16.45 3.65 -0.09
C ASN A 68 -16.61 4.66 1.08
N PRO A 69 -17.82 5.19 1.35
CA PRO A 69 -18.03 6.16 2.43
C PRO A 69 -17.71 5.60 3.84
N ASP A 70 -17.63 4.28 3.98
CA ASP A 70 -17.26 3.62 5.23
C ASP A 70 -15.75 3.43 5.39
N ALA A 71 -14.96 3.67 4.34
CA ALA A 71 -13.51 3.56 4.40
C ALA A 71 -12.90 4.55 5.41
N ARG A 72 -12.00 4.05 6.26
CA ARG A 72 -11.37 4.81 7.34
C ARG A 72 -9.87 4.58 7.40
N TRP A 73 -9.17 5.65 7.68
CA TRP A 73 -7.80 5.62 8.14
C TRP A 73 -7.70 5.04 9.55
N SER A 74 -6.51 4.62 9.97
CA SER A 74 -6.28 4.07 11.32
C SER A 74 -6.46 5.08 12.45
N ASP A 75 -6.55 6.37 12.14
CA ASP A 75 -6.90 7.43 13.09
C ASP A 75 -8.40 7.78 13.11
N GLY A 76 -9.23 7.01 12.38
CA GLY A 76 -10.68 7.15 12.31
C GLY A 76 -11.19 8.13 11.28
N ARG A 77 -10.34 8.92 10.61
CA ARG A 77 -10.75 9.85 9.55
C ARG A 77 -11.26 9.10 8.32
N ARG A 78 -12.12 9.75 7.55
CA ARG A 78 -12.67 9.18 6.31
C ARG A 78 -11.62 9.20 5.20
N VAL A 79 -11.64 8.16 4.37
CA VAL A 79 -10.93 8.18 3.08
C VAL A 79 -11.79 8.94 2.07
N THR A 80 -11.17 9.81 1.30
CA THR A 80 -11.84 10.68 0.31
C THR A 80 -11.13 10.64 -1.04
N SER A 81 -11.72 11.24 -2.04
CA SER A 81 -11.12 11.40 -3.37
C SER A 81 -9.84 12.25 -3.34
N GLU A 82 -9.74 13.20 -2.40
CA GLU A 82 -8.54 14.03 -2.22
C GLU A 82 -7.32 13.20 -1.84
N ASP A 83 -7.50 12.11 -1.09
CA ASP A 83 -6.40 11.21 -0.73
C ASP A 83 -5.78 10.55 -1.99
N VAL A 84 -6.62 10.24 -2.99
CA VAL A 84 -6.17 9.70 -4.27
C VAL A 84 -5.37 10.73 -5.06
N VAL A 85 -5.88 11.96 -5.13
CA VAL A 85 -5.23 13.08 -5.83
C VAL A 85 -3.89 13.40 -5.18
N ALA A 86 -3.86 13.59 -3.86
CA ALA A 86 -2.64 13.87 -3.11
C ALA A 86 -1.58 12.77 -3.27
N THR A 87 -2.01 11.50 -3.25
CA THR A 87 -1.10 10.36 -3.48
C THR A 87 -0.48 10.41 -4.86
N TRP A 88 -1.25 10.75 -5.89
CA TRP A 88 -0.73 10.89 -7.25
C TRP A 88 0.29 12.01 -7.35
N TYR A 89 0.02 13.19 -6.76
CA TYR A 89 0.97 14.30 -6.73
C TYR A 89 2.29 13.93 -6.06
N LEU A 90 2.23 13.29 -4.89
CA LEU A 90 3.45 12.83 -4.22
C LEU A 90 4.25 11.87 -5.10
N ARG A 91 3.59 10.98 -5.83
CA ARG A 91 4.28 10.03 -6.73
C ARG A 91 4.92 10.70 -7.94
N MET A 92 4.35 11.82 -8.40
CA MET A 92 4.88 12.60 -9.52
C MET A 92 5.94 13.63 -9.10
N ASP A 93 6.15 13.84 -7.80
CA ASP A 93 7.18 14.72 -7.29
C ASP A 93 8.57 14.14 -7.58
N GLU A 94 9.40 14.89 -8.32
CA GLU A 94 10.75 14.45 -8.70
C GLU A 94 11.67 14.25 -7.49
N THR A 95 11.42 14.98 -6.40
CA THR A 95 12.21 14.90 -5.18
C THR A 95 11.99 13.62 -4.36
N ILE A 96 10.96 12.82 -4.71
CA ILE A 96 10.75 11.49 -4.12
C ILE A 96 11.79 10.45 -4.61
N LEU A 97 12.54 10.76 -5.67
CA LEU A 97 13.62 9.96 -6.23
C LEU A 97 13.20 8.53 -6.64
N ASP A 98 12.04 8.40 -7.27
CA ASP A 98 11.51 7.13 -7.80
C ASP A 98 11.07 7.28 -9.27
N PRO A 99 12.02 7.41 -10.20
CA PRO A 99 11.70 7.63 -11.60
C PRO A 99 10.90 6.50 -12.24
N SER A 100 10.98 5.28 -11.72
CA SER A 100 10.20 4.15 -12.22
C SER A 100 8.70 4.34 -11.98
N GLN A 101 8.33 4.87 -10.83
CA GLN A 101 6.95 5.21 -10.50
C GLN A 101 6.46 6.42 -11.28
N GLN A 102 7.29 7.42 -11.46
CA GLN A 102 6.97 8.58 -12.29
C GLN A 102 6.62 8.16 -13.73
N VAL A 103 7.47 7.36 -14.37
CA VAL A 103 7.21 6.81 -15.71
C VAL A 103 5.92 5.97 -15.74
N MET A 104 5.64 5.21 -14.68
CA MET A 104 4.41 4.41 -14.58
C MET A 104 3.15 5.28 -14.53
N PHE A 105 3.18 6.40 -13.81
CA PHE A 105 2.02 7.27 -13.58
C PHE A 105 1.96 8.49 -14.51
N ASP A 106 3.02 8.84 -15.23
CA ASP A 106 2.99 9.85 -16.30
C ASP A 106 2.05 9.49 -17.47
N LYS A 107 1.59 8.26 -17.53
CA LYS A 107 0.57 7.82 -18.50
C LYS A 107 -0.81 8.45 -18.26
N PHE A 108 -1.02 9.10 -17.14
CA PHE A 108 -2.29 9.70 -16.73
C PHE A 108 -2.20 11.21 -16.71
N GLU A 109 -3.30 11.87 -17.05
CA GLU A 109 -3.52 13.25 -16.67
C GLU A 109 -3.75 13.34 -15.17
N GLU A 110 -3.67 14.52 -14.63
CA GLU A 110 -3.96 14.79 -13.23
C GLU A 110 -5.34 14.25 -12.83
N PRO A 111 -5.45 13.40 -11.80
CA PRO A 111 -6.75 12.92 -11.33
C PRO A 111 -7.55 14.05 -10.70
N ILE A 112 -8.87 14.01 -10.85
CA ILE A 112 -9.79 15.04 -10.39
C ILE A 112 -10.71 14.49 -9.30
N ALA A 113 -10.72 15.12 -8.14
CA ALA A 113 -11.71 14.92 -7.10
C ALA A 113 -13.04 15.58 -7.52
N GLU A 114 -13.92 14.86 -8.20
CA GLU A 114 -15.22 15.37 -8.68
C GLU A 114 -16.20 15.64 -7.53
N SER A 115 -16.06 14.92 -6.43
CA SER A 115 -16.77 15.10 -5.16
C SER A 115 -16.01 14.41 -4.03
N MET A 116 -16.45 14.55 -2.78
CA MET A 116 -15.81 13.91 -1.62
C MET A 116 -15.47 12.42 -1.82
N TYR A 117 -16.28 11.70 -2.61
CA TYR A 117 -16.13 10.25 -2.79
C TYR A 117 -16.00 9.82 -4.26
N ILE A 118 -15.87 10.75 -5.19
CA ILE A 118 -15.69 10.40 -6.61
C ILE A 118 -14.42 11.03 -7.12
N VAL A 119 -13.50 10.18 -7.58
CA VAL A 119 -12.30 10.58 -8.29
C VAL A 119 -12.38 10.09 -9.73
N SER A 120 -11.92 10.89 -10.67
CA SER A 120 -11.75 10.49 -12.06
C SER A 120 -10.34 10.73 -12.53
N VAL A 121 -9.92 9.96 -13.53
CA VAL A 121 -8.62 10.09 -14.18
C VAL A 121 -8.75 9.80 -15.65
N VAL A 122 -7.98 10.52 -16.47
CA VAL A 122 -7.86 10.31 -17.92
C VAL A 122 -6.49 9.72 -18.21
N THR A 123 -6.45 8.67 -19.04
CA THR A 123 -5.18 8.13 -19.53
C THR A 123 -4.80 8.76 -20.86
N LYS A 124 -3.52 9.06 -21.06
CA LYS A 124 -2.97 9.68 -22.29
C LYS A 124 -3.01 8.73 -23.48
N GLU A 125 -3.08 7.42 -23.24
CA GLU A 125 -3.11 6.39 -24.27
C GLU A 125 -4.12 5.28 -23.92
N ASN A 126 -4.82 4.75 -24.90
CA ASN A 126 -5.72 3.61 -24.72
C ASN A 126 -4.91 2.31 -24.66
N LYS A 127 -4.48 1.93 -23.44
CA LYS A 127 -3.85 0.64 -23.16
C LYS A 127 -4.64 -0.09 -22.09
N TRP A 128 -4.83 -1.37 -22.27
CA TRP A 128 -5.66 -2.21 -21.40
C TRP A 128 -5.13 -2.26 -19.95
N GLU A 129 -3.82 -2.16 -19.77
CA GLU A 129 -3.17 -2.19 -18.45
C GLU A 129 -3.39 -0.90 -17.63
N ASN A 130 -3.70 0.24 -18.28
CA ASN A 130 -3.78 1.54 -17.59
C ASN A 130 -4.85 1.55 -16.49
N PHE A 131 -6.00 0.92 -16.73
CA PHE A 131 -7.01 0.78 -15.68
C PHE A 131 -6.46 0.08 -14.45
N ALA A 132 -5.80 -1.08 -14.63
CA ALA A 132 -5.23 -1.84 -13.54
C ALA A 132 -4.09 -1.09 -12.83
N THR A 133 -3.25 -0.39 -13.60
CA THR A 133 -2.16 0.43 -13.04
C THR A 133 -2.70 1.50 -12.08
N PHE A 134 -3.71 2.26 -12.49
CA PHE A 134 -4.29 3.28 -11.62
C PHE A 134 -5.08 2.68 -10.46
N ALA A 135 -5.89 1.65 -10.74
CA ALA A 135 -6.80 1.08 -9.75
C ALA A 135 -6.11 0.22 -8.69
N SER A 136 -5.05 -0.54 -9.06
CA SER A 136 -4.49 -1.59 -8.18
C SER A 136 -3.03 -1.39 -7.82
N ASP A 137 -2.25 -0.63 -8.59
CA ASP A 137 -0.83 -0.45 -8.29
C ASP A 137 -0.58 0.83 -7.47
N MET A 138 -1.58 1.70 -7.35
CA MET A 138 -1.54 2.90 -6.50
C MET A 138 -2.21 2.64 -5.15
N HIS A 139 -1.41 2.35 -4.13
CA HIS A 139 -1.88 2.32 -2.75
C HIS A 139 -1.99 3.76 -2.24
N ILE A 140 -3.08 4.06 -1.55
CA ILE A 140 -3.46 5.42 -1.22
C ILE A 140 -2.86 5.85 0.12
N LEU A 141 -2.42 7.11 0.20
CA LEU A 141 -1.92 7.79 1.39
C LEU A 141 -2.88 8.91 1.81
N PRO A 142 -2.90 9.29 3.11
CA PRO A 142 -3.79 10.32 3.61
C PRO A 142 -3.37 11.73 3.17
N ALA A 143 -4.22 12.45 2.44
CA ALA A 143 -3.96 13.79 1.92
C ALA A 143 -3.51 14.77 3.02
N TYR A 144 -4.15 14.73 4.17
CA TYR A 144 -3.85 15.62 5.31
C TYR A 144 -2.48 15.41 5.94
N TYR A 145 -1.72 14.38 5.53
CA TYR A 145 -0.30 14.19 5.81
C TYR A 145 0.57 14.50 4.59
N VAL A 146 0.14 14.06 3.41
CA VAL A 146 0.88 14.23 2.16
C VAL A 146 0.98 15.70 1.76
N ASP A 147 -0.10 16.47 1.90
CA ASP A 147 -0.15 17.90 1.53
C ASP A 147 0.73 18.80 2.43
N GLN A 148 1.30 18.24 3.49
CA GLN A 148 2.16 18.98 4.43
C GLN A 148 3.66 18.81 4.16
N VAL A 149 4.02 18.02 3.15
CA VAL A 149 5.42 17.66 2.85
C VAL A 149 5.64 17.61 1.34
N ASP A 150 6.81 18.01 0.88
CA ASP A 150 7.28 17.67 -0.46
C ASP A 150 7.91 16.27 -0.49
N GLY A 151 8.34 15.81 -1.67
CA GLY A 151 8.92 14.47 -1.80
C GLY A 151 10.19 14.28 -0.98
N SER A 152 11.02 15.30 -0.83
CA SER A 152 12.27 15.21 -0.04
C SER A 152 11.98 15.13 1.45
N GLU A 153 11.06 15.95 1.95
CA GLU A 153 10.59 15.91 3.34
C GLU A 153 9.88 14.59 3.65
N TYR A 154 9.12 14.05 2.70
CA TYR A 154 8.51 12.73 2.83
C TYR A 154 9.57 11.64 2.98
N LEU A 155 10.64 11.66 2.18
CA LEU A 155 11.73 10.71 2.27
C LEU A 155 12.41 10.72 3.65
N GLU A 156 12.63 11.88 4.23
CA GLU A 156 13.28 12.03 5.52
C GLU A 156 12.34 11.66 6.67
N LYS A 157 11.16 12.29 6.72
CA LYS A 157 10.22 12.20 7.84
C LYS A 157 9.65 10.80 8.03
N TYR A 158 9.41 10.08 6.94
CA TYR A 158 8.74 8.77 6.98
C TYR A 158 9.67 7.59 6.71
N GLN A 159 10.99 7.77 6.82
CA GLN A 159 11.95 6.68 6.54
C GLN A 159 11.67 5.42 7.37
N PHE A 160 11.39 5.56 8.66
CA PHE A 160 11.08 4.46 9.58
C PHE A 160 9.78 4.69 10.36
N SER A 161 8.86 5.46 9.83
CA SER A 161 7.53 5.66 10.39
C SER A 161 6.47 5.57 9.30
N MET A 162 5.28 5.09 9.66
CA MET A 162 4.17 5.00 8.73
C MET A 162 3.16 6.12 8.99
N MET A 163 2.55 6.62 7.91
CA MET A 163 1.35 7.45 8.01
C MET A 163 0.16 6.60 8.46
N PRO A 164 -0.94 7.20 8.95
CA PRO A 164 -2.18 6.48 9.12
C PRO A 164 -2.52 5.65 7.87
N ASN A 165 -2.95 4.42 8.07
CA ASN A 165 -3.15 3.44 7.01
C ASN A 165 -4.58 2.92 6.99
N THR A 166 -5.01 2.32 5.87
CA THR A 166 -6.37 1.81 5.69
C THR A 166 -6.46 0.30 5.86
N GLY A 167 -5.35 -0.41 5.75
CA GLY A 167 -5.30 -1.86 5.72
C GLY A 167 -5.51 -2.54 7.07
N PRO A 168 -5.58 -3.89 7.05
CA PRO A 168 -5.87 -4.71 8.24
C PRO A 168 -4.74 -4.77 9.28
N TYR A 169 -3.51 -4.37 8.91
CA TYR A 169 -2.37 -4.37 9.82
C TYR A 169 -1.78 -2.98 9.97
N ILE A 170 -1.11 -2.77 11.08
CA ILE A 170 -0.39 -1.53 11.39
C ILE A 170 1.02 -1.83 11.88
N LEU A 171 2.00 -1.05 11.43
CA LEU A 171 3.35 -0.98 11.96
C LEU A 171 3.43 0.22 12.90
N LYS A 172 3.82 -0.01 14.14
CA LYS A 172 4.08 1.06 15.12
C LYS A 172 5.58 1.29 15.25
N ASN A 173 5.99 2.51 15.58
CA ASN A 173 7.42 2.82 15.75
C ASN A 173 8.10 1.94 16.81
N GLU A 174 7.39 1.59 17.87
CA GLU A 174 7.84 0.70 18.95
C GLU A 174 8.05 -0.75 18.51
N ASP A 175 7.49 -1.13 17.37
CA ASP A 175 7.58 -2.46 16.79
C ASP A 175 8.77 -2.63 15.83
N ILE A 176 9.62 -1.61 15.73
CA ILE A 176 10.82 -1.58 14.89
C ILE A 176 12.05 -1.65 15.81
N VAL A 177 12.76 -2.78 15.75
CA VAL A 177 14.08 -2.93 16.36
C VAL A 177 15.12 -2.84 15.25
N ASN A 178 15.79 -1.69 15.19
CA ASN A 178 16.67 -1.34 14.06
C ASN A 178 17.71 -2.44 13.78
N GLN A 179 17.78 -2.87 12.52
CA GLN A 179 18.66 -3.93 12.00
C GLN A 179 18.42 -5.34 12.58
N GLU A 180 17.41 -5.54 13.44
CA GLU A 180 17.14 -6.83 14.10
C GLU A 180 15.79 -7.41 13.70
N SER A 181 14.72 -6.63 13.82
CA SER A 181 13.36 -7.13 13.55
C SER A 181 12.36 -6.00 13.34
N TYR A 182 11.25 -6.33 12.74
CA TYR A 182 10.06 -5.47 12.70
C TYR A 182 8.81 -6.36 12.68
N LYS A 183 7.69 -5.82 13.14
CA LYS A 183 6.42 -6.55 13.19
C LYS A 183 5.24 -5.64 12.89
N ILE A 184 4.19 -6.23 12.33
CA ILE A 184 2.90 -5.59 12.13
C ILE A 184 1.85 -6.31 12.97
N THR A 185 0.93 -5.55 13.54
CA THR A 185 -0.15 -6.06 14.38
C THR A 185 -1.49 -5.88 13.67
N ARG A 186 -2.36 -6.90 13.76
CA ARG A 186 -3.71 -6.82 13.20
C ARG A 186 -4.53 -5.77 13.94
N ARG A 187 -5.29 -4.99 13.18
CA ARG A 187 -6.18 -3.96 13.69
C ARG A 187 -7.58 -4.53 13.97
N ASP A 188 -8.07 -4.29 15.18
CA ASP A 188 -9.45 -4.66 15.55
C ASP A 188 -10.48 -3.69 14.93
N ASP A 189 -10.04 -2.45 14.65
CA ASP A 189 -10.83 -1.37 14.06
C ASP A 189 -10.73 -1.27 12.53
N PHE A 190 -10.22 -2.32 11.87
CA PHE A 190 -10.15 -2.34 10.40
C PHE A 190 -11.53 -2.16 9.80
N TRP A 191 -11.72 -1.09 9.03
CA TRP A 191 -13.02 -0.65 8.51
C TRP A 191 -13.75 -1.71 7.67
N ALA A 192 -13.02 -2.56 6.97
CA ALA A 192 -13.55 -3.58 6.08
C ALA A 192 -13.49 -5.01 6.67
N LYS A 193 -13.28 -5.17 7.99
CA LYS A 193 -13.11 -6.51 8.61
C LYS A 193 -14.29 -7.45 8.36
N ASP A 194 -15.51 -6.92 8.33
CA ASP A 194 -16.74 -7.70 8.18
C ASP A 194 -17.20 -7.80 6.70
N HIS A 195 -16.44 -7.23 5.76
CA HIS A 195 -16.75 -7.38 4.35
C HIS A 195 -16.54 -8.82 3.88
N LEU A 196 -17.43 -9.30 3.03
CA LEU A 196 -17.44 -10.70 2.56
C LEU A 196 -16.10 -11.12 1.93
N GLN A 197 -15.46 -10.21 1.16
CA GLN A 197 -14.18 -10.47 0.52
C GLN A 197 -13.01 -10.64 1.51
N ASN A 198 -13.17 -10.20 2.75
CA ASN A 198 -12.16 -10.32 3.81
C ASN A 198 -12.43 -11.48 4.76
N LYS A 199 -13.58 -12.17 4.57
CA LYS A 199 -13.91 -13.38 5.35
C LYS A 199 -12.82 -14.43 5.15
N TYR A 200 -12.28 -14.94 6.24
CA TYR A 200 -11.17 -15.91 6.28
C TYR A 200 -9.80 -15.36 5.82
N ARG A 201 -9.65 -14.04 5.71
CA ARG A 201 -8.36 -13.37 5.45
C ARG A 201 -7.85 -12.72 6.73
N PHE A 202 -6.56 -12.36 6.73
CA PHE A 202 -5.93 -11.60 7.80
C PHE A 202 -6.06 -12.27 9.18
N ASN A 203 -5.79 -13.59 9.24
CA ASN A 203 -6.03 -14.42 10.41
C ASN A 203 -4.95 -14.35 11.49
N PHE A 204 -3.76 -13.85 11.16
CA PHE A 204 -2.68 -13.71 12.13
C PHE A 204 -2.85 -12.43 12.93
N ASP A 205 -2.73 -12.51 14.26
CA ASP A 205 -2.77 -11.33 15.13
C ASP A 205 -1.50 -10.50 14.98
N LEU A 206 -0.38 -11.17 14.69
CA LEU A 206 0.96 -10.59 14.56
C LEU A 206 1.70 -11.25 13.39
N ILE A 207 2.40 -10.44 12.60
CA ILE A 207 3.37 -10.90 11.60
C ILE A 207 4.69 -10.20 11.91
N SER A 208 5.74 -10.98 12.14
CA SER A 208 7.07 -10.45 12.48
C SER A 208 8.15 -11.03 11.58
N TRP A 209 9.11 -10.19 11.24
CA TRP A 209 10.29 -10.54 10.48
C TRP A 209 11.54 -10.34 11.33
N PHE A 210 12.34 -11.41 11.43
CA PHE A 210 13.63 -11.39 12.12
C PHE A 210 14.73 -11.35 11.09
N VAL A 211 15.67 -10.43 11.23
CA VAL A 211 16.75 -10.25 10.27
C VAL A 211 17.91 -11.19 10.60
N ILE A 212 18.20 -12.14 9.71
CA ILE A 212 19.34 -13.04 9.81
C ILE A 212 20.22 -12.85 8.58
N LYS A 213 21.35 -12.16 8.77
CA LYS A 213 22.32 -11.85 7.72
C LYS A 213 23.36 -12.96 7.60
N ASP A 214 23.83 -13.19 6.36
CA ASP A 214 25.01 -14.01 6.05
C ASP A 214 25.02 -15.42 6.63
N ASN A 215 23.86 -16.00 6.91
CA ASN A 215 23.75 -17.35 7.45
C ASN A 215 22.52 -18.08 6.89
N ALA A 216 22.69 -18.81 5.81
CA ALA A 216 21.62 -19.58 5.17
C ALA A 216 21.15 -20.79 5.99
N THR A 217 21.97 -21.29 6.92
CA THR A 217 21.66 -22.51 7.71
C THR A 217 20.81 -22.17 8.94
N LEU A 218 21.07 -21.05 9.60
CA LEU A 218 20.41 -20.68 10.86
C LEU A 218 18.90 -20.52 10.72
N PRO A 219 18.34 -19.87 9.67
CA PRO A 219 16.89 -19.81 9.46
C PRO A 219 16.24 -21.19 9.38
N PHE A 220 16.87 -22.10 8.64
CA PHE A 220 16.39 -23.48 8.50
C PHE A 220 16.41 -24.26 9.83
N GLU A 221 17.48 -24.12 10.62
CA GLU A 221 17.55 -24.75 11.95
C GLU A 221 16.49 -24.19 12.91
N LYS A 222 16.22 -22.88 12.86
CA LYS A 222 15.17 -22.25 13.65
C LYS A 222 13.77 -22.68 13.20
N PHE A 223 13.54 -22.79 11.89
CA PHE A 223 12.30 -23.33 11.34
C PHE A 223 12.05 -24.77 11.82
N LYS A 224 13.05 -25.66 11.76
CA LYS A 224 12.95 -27.04 12.28
C LYS A 224 12.61 -27.10 13.77
N LYS A 225 13.00 -26.10 14.56
CA LYS A 225 12.68 -25.98 15.97
C LYS A 225 11.32 -25.35 16.24
N GLY A 226 10.60 -24.90 15.20
CA GLY A 226 9.33 -24.20 15.32
C GLY A 226 9.44 -22.77 15.83
N GLU A 227 10.63 -22.14 15.71
CA GLU A 227 10.83 -20.73 16.03
C GLU A 227 10.36 -19.81 14.90
N PHE A 228 10.30 -20.33 13.66
CA PHE A 228 9.70 -19.68 12.50
C PHE A 228 8.58 -20.54 11.94
N ASP A 229 7.53 -19.88 11.45
CA ASP A 229 6.36 -20.54 10.87
C ASP A 229 6.50 -20.74 9.35
N TYR A 230 7.45 -20.07 8.73
CA TYR A 230 7.68 -20.08 7.30
C TYR A 230 9.19 -20.09 6.98
N PHE A 231 9.57 -20.79 5.90
CA PHE A 231 10.93 -20.84 5.38
C PHE A 231 10.88 -21.01 3.85
N GLU A 232 11.56 -20.13 3.12
CA GLU A 232 11.68 -20.14 1.67
C GLU A 232 13.16 -20.24 1.24
#